data_f0c9ef344c2d8f0ea14a40dd215c2451
#
_entry.id   f0c9ef344c2d8f0ea14a40dd215c2451
#
_cell.length_a   1.000
_cell.length_b   1.000
_cell.length_c   1.000
_cell.angle_alpha   90.00
_cell.angle_beta   90.00
_cell.angle_gamma   90.00
#
_symmetry.space_group_name_H-M   'P 1'
#
loop_
_entity.id
_entity.type
_entity.pdbx_description
1 polymer ?
#
loop_
_entity_poly.entity_id
_entity_poly.type
_entity_poly.pdbx_seq_one_letter_code
_entity_poly.pdbx_strand_id
1 'polypeptide(L)'
;MKYKVILFDVDDTLLDFPKTERNALHNAFVQFGMPTGYNDYLASYKEISNGLWRDLENKMITLSELAVDRFRQLFALHTLEVDAQQFSDVYLENLGKEVHLIDGAVQLCENLQDCKLGIITNGYTKVQQSRIGNSPLCHFFDHIIISEEVGHQKPAREIFDYAFEKFGITDKSSVLMVGDSLTSDMKGGEDYGIDTCWYNPSLKENTTSVKPTYEVENLLQILEIAEVAEEKVASF
;
A
#
# COMPACT_ATOMS: atom_id res chain seq x y z
N MET A 1 -15.44 -19.96 4.92
CA MET A 1 -14.95 -18.71 4.26
C MET A 1 -15.11 -18.84 2.76
N LYS A 2 -15.56 -17.78 2.08
CA LYS A 2 -15.63 -17.69 0.61
C LYS A 2 -14.23 -17.73 -0.01
N TYR A 3 -13.29 -16.99 0.57
CA TYR A 3 -11.93 -16.88 0.09
C TYR A 3 -10.97 -17.78 0.88
N LYS A 4 -10.01 -18.38 0.18
CA LYS A 4 -8.91 -19.16 0.77
C LYS A 4 -7.69 -18.32 1.03
N VAL A 5 -7.53 -17.26 0.25
CA VAL A 5 -6.41 -16.31 0.34
C VAL A 5 -6.95 -14.89 0.26
N ILE A 6 -6.49 -14.04 1.16
CA ILE A 6 -6.76 -12.61 1.12
C ILE A 6 -5.42 -11.89 1.03
N LEU A 7 -5.27 -11.10 -0.03
CA LEU A 7 -4.10 -10.29 -0.30
C LEU A 7 -4.39 -8.84 0.10
N PHE A 8 -3.57 -8.27 0.95
CA PHE A 8 -3.72 -6.90 1.43
C PHE A 8 -2.64 -6.00 0.85
N ASP A 9 -3.03 -4.80 0.45
CA ASP A 9 -2.12 -3.67 0.44
C ASP A 9 -1.76 -3.24 1.87
N VAL A 10 -0.74 -2.40 2.03
CA VAL A 10 -0.25 -1.96 3.34
C VAL A 10 -0.63 -0.52 3.62
N ASP A 11 -0.20 0.41 2.76
CA ASP A 11 -0.28 1.84 3.01
C ASP A 11 -1.69 2.36 2.73
N ASP A 12 -2.29 3.05 3.68
CA ASP A 12 -3.69 3.49 3.69
C ASP A 12 -4.72 2.35 3.66
N THR A 13 -4.24 1.10 3.86
CA THR A 13 -5.10 -0.09 4.00
C THR A 13 -4.97 -0.71 5.40
N LEU A 14 -3.76 -1.10 5.79
CA LEU A 14 -3.48 -1.67 7.13
C LEU A 14 -2.71 -0.69 8.02
N LEU A 15 -1.87 0.16 7.42
CA LEU A 15 -1.07 1.17 8.09
C LEU A 15 -1.42 2.57 7.56
N ASP A 16 -1.56 3.53 8.48
CA ASP A 16 -1.82 4.95 8.22
C ASP A 16 -0.55 5.60 7.63
N PHE A 17 -0.48 5.67 6.31
CA PHE A 17 0.67 6.25 5.62
C PHE A 17 0.78 7.77 5.79
N PRO A 18 -0.30 8.58 5.71
CA PRO A 18 -0.24 10.01 5.96
C PRO A 18 0.39 10.38 7.31
N LYS A 19 0.07 9.63 8.35
CA LYS A 19 0.66 9.84 9.69
C LYS A 19 2.13 9.43 9.72
N THR A 20 2.44 8.29 9.13
CA THR A 20 3.81 7.77 8.96
C THR A 20 4.68 8.77 8.19
N GLU A 21 4.22 9.22 7.02
CA GLU A 21 4.92 10.18 6.16
C GLU A 21 5.14 11.52 6.87
N ARG A 22 4.11 12.02 7.57
CA ARG A 22 4.20 13.27 8.34
C ARG A 22 5.35 13.22 9.32
N ASN A 23 5.41 12.17 10.14
CA ASN A 23 6.42 12.03 11.18
C ASN A 23 7.81 11.87 10.58
N ALA A 24 7.93 10.99 9.57
CA ALA A 24 9.20 10.75 8.91
C ALA A 24 9.77 12.01 8.24
N LEU A 25 8.92 12.76 7.54
CA LEU A 25 9.31 13.98 6.86
C LEU A 25 9.68 15.10 7.86
N HIS A 26 8.87 15.25 8.92
CA HIS A 26 9.21 16.21 10.00
C HIS A 26 10.56 15.87 10.63
N ASN A 27 10.78 14.61 11.01
CA ASN A 27 12.02 14.18 11.63
C ASN A 27 13.23 14.35 10.69
N ALA A 28 13.08 14.11 9.40
CA ALA A 28 14.12 14.37 8.42
C ALA A 28 14.47 15.86 8.37
N PHE A 29 13.50 16.75 8.28
CA PHE A 29 13.76 18.19 8.30
C PHE A 29 14.45 18.66 9.59
N VAL A 30 14.02 18.15 10.74
CA VAL A 30 14.67 18.45 12.03
C VAL A 30 16.14 18.02 12.02
N GLN A 31 16.46 16.83 11.51
CA GLN A 31 17.83 16.32 11.45
C GLN A 31 18.74 17.16 10.52
N PHE A 32 18.16 17.82 9.53
CA PHE A 32 18.87 18.74 8.64
C PHE A 32 18.84 20.19 9.13
N GLY A 33 18.47 20.44 10.39
CA GLY A 33 18.46 21.76 10.99
C GLY A 33 17.31 22.68 10.53
N MET A 34 16.26 22.12 9.96
CA MET A 34 15.08 22.83 9.45
C MET A 34 13.81 22.44 10.23
N PRO A 35 13.66 22.82 11.50
CA PRO A 35 12.56 22.33 12.35
C PRO A 35 11.16 22.75 11.88
N THR A 36 11.05 23.82 11.09
CA THR A 36 9.77 24.25 10.47
C THR A 36 9.54 23.69 9.07
N GLY A 37 10.55 23.01 8.49
CA GLY A 37 10.57 22.60 7.10
C GLY A 37 9.36 21.75 6.66
N TYR A 38 8.82 20.91 7.56
CA TYR A 38 7.60 20.19 7.27
C TYR A 38 6.43 21.14 6.94
N ASN A 39 6.20 22.16 7.77
CA ASN A 39 5.10 23.10 7.54
C ASN A 39 5.39 24.02 6.35
N ASP A 40 6.63 24.43 6.17
CA ASP A 40 7.03 25.35 5.11
C ASP A 40 6.94 24.73 3.71
N TYR A 41 7.22 23.44 3.59
CA TYR A 41 7.38 22.77 2.28
C TYR A 41 6.38 21.65 1.99
N LEU A 42 5.46 21.33 2.91
CA LEU A 42 4.53 20.21 2.76
C LEU A 42 3.70 20.28 1.47
N ALA A 43 3.18 21.44 1.13
CA ALA A 43 2.34 21.59 -0.06
C ALA A 43 3.11 21.27 -1.34
N SER A 44 4.30 21.86 -1.50
CA SER A 44 5.18 21.59 -2.64
C SER A 44 5.65 20.13 -2.67
N TYR A 45 5.99 19.57 -1.51
CA TYR A 45 6.39 18.17 -1.39
C TYR A 45 5.28 17.23 -1.87
N LYS A 46 4.03 17.45 -1.44
CA LYS A 46 2.89 16.61 -1.86
C LYS A 46 2.63 16.70 -3.36
N GLU A 47 2.68 17.90 -3.92
CA GLU A 47 2.49 18.08 -5.37
C GLU A 47 3.54 17.32 -6.18
N ILE A 48 4.82 17.50 -5.83
CA ILE A 48 5.95 16.83 -6.46
C ILE A 48 5.85 15.31 -6.29
N SER A 49 5.66 14.83 -5.05
CA SER A 49 5.60 13.41 -4.74
C SER A 49 4.46 12.71 -5.47
N ASN A 50 3.26 13.30 -5.49
CA ASN A 50 2.11 12.76 -6.22
C ASN A 50 2.35 12.71 -7.74
N GLY A 51 3.08 13.69 -8.29
CA GLY A 51 3.50 13.68 -9.69
C GLY A 51 4.42 12.48 -9.99
N LEU A 52 5.44 12.30 -9.17
CA LEU A 52 6.43 11.23 -9.35
C LEU A 52 5.84 9.82 -9.11
N TRP A 53 4.89 9.66 -8.18
CA TRP A 53 4.18 8.39 -8.04
C TRP A 53 3.39 8.03 -9.29
N ARG A 54 2.72 9.00 -9.95
CA ARG A 54 2.06 8.78 -11.25
C ARG A 54 3.05 8.42 -12.35
N ASP A 55 4.22 9.08 -12.37
CA ASP A 55 5.27 8.77 -13.34
C ASP A 55 5.82 7.36 -13.13
N LEU A 56 5.95 6.92 -11.88
CA LEU A 56 6.34 5.56 -11.54
C LEU A 56 5.28 4.53 -12.00
N GLU A 57 3.99 4.76 -11.73
CA GLU A 57 2.89 3.90 -12.22
C GLU A 57 2.89 3.79 -13.74
N ASN A 58 3.22 4.89 -14.44
CA ASN A 58 3.36 4.93 -15.90
C ASN A 58 4.71 4.39 -16.42
N LYS A 59 5.56 3.85 -15.54
CA LYS A 59 6.89 3.31 -15.87
C LYS A 59 7.84 4.33 -16.51
N MET A 60 7.65 5.62 -16.24
CA MET A 60 8.51 6.70 -16.73
C MET A 60 9.76 6.90 -15.88
N ILE A 61 9.68 6.52 -14.60
CA ILE A 61 10.79 6.55 -13.66
C ILE A 61 10.83 5.25 -12.85
N THR A 62 11.96 5.01 -12.21
CA THR A 62 12.14 3.91 -11.24
C THR A 62 11.81 4.36 -9.80
N LEU A 63 11.59 3.39 -8.91
CA LEU A 63 11.37 3.67 -7.49
C LEU A 63 12.58 4.36 -6.84
N SER A 64 13.79 4.01 -7.28
CA SER A 64 15.04 4.65 -6.81
C SER A 64 15.14 6.10 -7.25
N GLU A 65 14.74 6.43 -8.48
CA GLU A 65 14.68 7.81 -8.95
C GLU A 65 13.62 8.60 -8.17
N LEU A 66 12.42 8.06 -7.98
CA LEU A 66 11.38 8.69 -7.16
C LEU A 66 11.90 9.04 -5.77
N ALA A 67 12.64 8.14 -5.12
CA ALA A 67 13.16 8.35 -3.77
C ALA A 67 13.92 9.65 -3.62
N VAL A 68 14.76 9.96 -4.59
CA VAL A 68 15.68 11.11 -4.54
C VAL A 68 15.10 12.34 -5.26
N ASP A 69 14.45 12.13 -6.40
CA ASP A 69 13.98 13.23 -7.25
C ASP A 69 12.91 14.08 -6.58
N ARG A 70 12.07 13.53 -5.72
CA ARG A 70 11.11 14.31 -4.96
C ARG A 70 11.79 15.38 -4.09
N PHE A 71 12.93 15.06 -3.49
CA PHE A 71 13.68 16.01 -2.68
C PHE A 71 14.56 16.91 -3.54
N ARG A 72 15.14 16.39 -4.62
CA ARG A 72 15.89 17.20 -5.58
C ARG A 72 15.02 18.32 -6.18
N GLN A 73 13.81 18.01 -6.60
CA GLN A 73 12.85 18.98 -7.12
C GLN A 73 12.38 19.96 -6.02
N LEU A 74 12.07 19.45 -4.82
CA LEU A 74 11.66 20.28 -3.69
C LEU A 74 12.73 21.31 -3.34
N PHE A 75 13.99 20.87 -3.20
CA PHE A 75 15.09 21.73 -2.80
C PHE A 75 15.46 22.73 -3.90
N ALA A 76 15.41 22.32 -5.16
CA ALA A 76 15.58 23.22 -6.30
C ALA A 76 14.50 24.32 -6.33
N LEU A 77 13.22 23.94 -6.14
CA LEU A 77 12.09 24.88 -6.12
C LEU A 77 12.23 25.95 -5.05
N HIS A 78 12.74 25.59 -3.87
CA HIS A 78 12.86 26.49 -2.72
C HIS A 78 14.30 27.00 -2.50
N THR A 79 15.21 26.75 -3.44
CA THR A 79 16.62 27.21 -3.38
C THR A 79 17.31 26.77 -2.08
N LEU A 80 17.08 25.52 -1.66
CA LEU A 80 17.69 24.95 -0.47
C LEU A 80 19.00 24.22 -0.81
N GLU A 81 20.06 24.56 -0.09
CA GLU A 81 21.38 23.91 -0.23
C GLU A 81 21.45 22.63 0.64
N VAL A 82 20.66 21.62 0.27
CA VAL A 82 20.57 20.32 0.95
C VAL A 82 20.85 19.21 -0.04
N ASP A 83 21.66 18.24 0.36
CA ASP A 83 21.89 17.03 -0.43
C ASP A 83 20.63 16.16 -0.45
N ALA A 84 20.02 16.04 -1.64
CA ALA A 84 18.76 15.33 -1.82
C ALA A 84 18.89 13.81 -1.57
N GLN A 85 20.05 13.22 -1.88
CA GLN A 85 20.30 11.81 -1.61
C GLN A 85 20.37 11.55 -0.11
N GLN A 86 21.18 12.32 0.62
CA GLN A 86 21.31 12.17 2.05
C GLN A 86 20.00 12.43 2.78
N PHE A 87 19.22 13.43 2.32
CA PHE A 87 17.89 13.70 2.90
C PHE A 87 16.93 12.53 2.63
N SER A 88 16.93 11.98 1.43
CA SER A 88 16.13 10.82 1.07
C SER A 88 16.46 9.61 1.94
N ASP A 89 17.75 9.33 2.16
CA ASP A 89 18.19 8.21 2.98
C ASP A 89 17.68 8.35 4.42
N VAL A 90 17.80 9.56 5.01
CA VAL A 90 17.29 9.86 6.36
C VAL A 90 15.76 9.78 6.40
N TYR A 91 15.07 10.27 5.38
CA TYR A 91 13.62 10.19 5.29
C TYR A 91 13.14 8.73 5.25
N LEU A 92 13.74 7.88 4.40
CA LEU A 92 13.39 6.46 4.28
C LEU A 92 13.71 5.69 5.57
N GLU A 93 14.81 6.01 6.24
CA GLU A 93 15.13 5.45 7.55
C GLU A 93 14.07 5.81 8.60
N ASN A 94 13.66 7.08 8.65
CA ASN A 94 12.61 7.53 9.55
C ASN A 94 11.26 6.87 9.19
N LEU A 95 10.93 6.77 7.90
CA LEU A 95 9.71 6.11 7.42
C LEU A 95 9.62 4.66 7.92
N GLY A 96 10.74 3.92 7.87
CA GLY A 96 10.81 2.54 8.34
C GLY A 96 10.62 2.37 9.86
N LYS A 97 10.78 3.43 10.65
CA LYS A 97 10.60 3.40 12.11
C LYS A 97 9.16 3.67 12.55
N GLU A 98 8.34 4.22 11.66
CA GLU A 98 6.97 4.63 11.98
C GLU A 98 5.97 3.50 11.74
N VAL A 99 5.24 3.13 12.77
CA VAL A 99 4.19 2.11 12.71
C VAL A 99 2.91 2.69 13.28
N HIS A 100 1.97 2.99 12.42
CA HIS A 100 0.65 3.49 12.79
C HIS A 100 -0.40 2.59 12.13
N LEU A 101 -1.16 1.87 12.94
CA LEU A 101 -2.21 0.97 12.44
C LEU A 101 -3.47 1.75 12.05
N ILE A 102 -4.14 1.27 11.03
CA ILE A 102 -5.54 1.64 10.77
C ILE A 102 -6.42 0.89 11.77
N ASP A 103 -7.45 1.57 12.25
CA ASP A 103 -8.39 1.00 13.23
C ASP A 103 -9.03 -0.29 12.69
N GLY A 104 -9.01 -1.33 13.51
CA GLY A 104 -9.55 -2.64 13.16
C GLY A 104 -8.58 -3.58 12.43
N ALA A 105 -7.39 -3.12 12.00
CA ALA A 105 -6.46 -3.95 11.22
C ALA A 105 -6.03 -5.23 11.96
N VAL A 106 -5.68 -5.14 13.25
CA VAL A 106 -5.32 -6.32 14.05
C VAL A 106 -6.53 -7.23 14.22
N GLN A 107 -7.68 -6.67 14.62
CA GLN A 107 -8.90 -7.44 14.84
C GLN A 107 -9.36 -8.15 13.56
N LEU A 108 -9.23 -7.51 12.39
CA LEU A 108 -9.51 -8.14 11.11
C LEU A 108 -8.64 -9.38 10.90
N CYS A 109 -7.30 -9.24 11.02
CA CYS A 109 -6.38 -10.35 10.82
C CYS A 109 -6.60 -11.50 11.82
N GLU A 110 -6.89 -11.18 13.09
CA GLU A 110 -7.23 -12.16 14.10
C GLU A 110 -8.47 -13.01 13.77
N ASN A 111 -9.44 -12.42 13.08
CA ASN A 111 -10.69 -13.10 12.71
C ASN A 111 -10.65 -13.78 11.33
N LEU A 112 -9.56 -13.64 10.57
CA LEU A 112 -9.36 -14.26 9.26
C LEU A 112 -8.44 -15.49 9.30
N GLN A 113 -8.25 -16.14 10.46
CA GLN A 113 -7.29 -17.26 10.63
C GLN A 113 -7.61 -18.50 9.78
N ASP A 114 -8.83 -18.62 9.29
CA ASP A 114 -9.22 -19.71 8.36
C ASP A 114 -8.78 -19.44 6.90
N CYS A 115 -8.26 -18.23 6.63
CA CYS A 115 -7.70 -17.82 5.35
C CYS A 115 -6.18 -17.70 5.44
N LYS A 116 -5.48 -17.96 4.35
CA LYS A 116 -4.10 -17.53 4.21
C LYS A 116 -4.07 -16.03 3.96
N LEU A 117 -3.23 -15.30 4.68
CA LEU A 117 -3.10 -13.86 4.50
C LEU A 117 -1.78 -13.53 3.84
N GLY A 118 -1.81 -12.63 2.88
CA GLY A 118 -0.64 -12.10 2.21
C GLY A 118 -0.62 -10.61 2.06
N ILE A 119 0.56 -10.05 1.93
CA ILE A 119 0.77 -8.64 1.59
C ILE A 119 1.28 -8.55 0.16
N ILE A 120 0.73 -7.59 -0.61
CA ILE A 120 1.30 -7.10 -1.86
C ILE A 120 1.38 -5.58 -1.79
N THR A 121 2.60 -5.02 -1.75
CA THR A 121 2.82 -3.58 -1.58
C THR A 121 3.76 -3.00 -2.62
N ASN A 122 3.46 -1.76 -3.07
CA ASN A 122 4.28 -0.96 -3.97
C ASN A 122 5.23 -0.04 -3.18
N GLY A 123 6.11 -0.61 -2.36
CA GLY A 123 6.96 0.18 -1.48
C GLY A 123 8.43 -0.23 -1.52
N TYR A 124 9.24 0.48 -0.74
CA TYR A 124 10.65 0.19 -0.55
C TYR A 124 10.83 -1.01 0.38
N THR A 125 11.64 -1.98 -0.02
CA THR A 125 11.85 -3.24 0.70
C THR A 125 12.21 -3.02 2.17
N LYS A 126 13.26 -2.25 2.44
CA LYS A 126 13.71 -1.98 3.80
C LYS A 126 12.66 -1.29 4.66
N VAL A 127 11.91 -0.37 4.06
CA VAL A 127 10.84 0.37 4.75
C VAL A 127 9.70 -0.56 5.12
N GLN A 128 9.18 -1.32 4.15
CA GLN A 128 8.04 -2.20 4.39
C GLN A 128 8.38 -3.36 5.32
N GLN A 129 9.54 -3.99 5.14
CA GLN A 129 10.01 -5.05 6.05
C GLN A 129 10.14 -4.53 7.49
N SER A 130 10.69 -3.32 7.68
CA SER A 130 10.81 -2.72 9.00
C SER A 130 9.45 -2.40 9.62
N ARG A 131 8.55 -1.74 8.88
CA ARG A 131 7.23 -1.34 9.38
C ARG A 131 6.35 -2.54 9.70
N ILE A 132 6.28 -3.50 8.79
CA ILE A 132 5.48 -4.72 8.99
C ILE A 132 6.08 -5.55 10.12
N GLY A 133 7.41 -5.75 10.12
CA GLY A 133 8.10 -6.57 11.13
C GLY A 133 8.03 -6.01 12.54
N ASN A 134 7.94 -4.67 12.69
CA ASN A 134 7.78 -4.00 14.00
C ASN A 134 6.29 -3.77 14.36
N SER A 135 5.35 -4.17 13.52
CA SER A 135 3.92 -4.03 13.79
C SER A 135 3.35 -5.26 14.49
N PRO A 136 2.24 -5.13 15.23
CA PRO A 136 1.48 -6.28 15.74
C PRO A 136 0.97 -7.22 14.64
N LEU A 137 1.02 -6.80 13.37
CA LEU A 137 0.55 -7.59 12.23
C LEU A 137 1.57 -8.60 11.73
N CYS A 138 2.84 -8.54 12.16
CA CYS A 138 3.98 -9.27 11.58
C CYS A 138 3.80 -10.80 11.50
N HIS A 139 2.98 -11.38 12.37
CA HIS A 139 2.80 -12.83 12.50
C HIS A 139 1.55 -13.37 11.78
N PHE A 140 0.72 -12.50 11.17
CA PHE A 140 -0.50 -12.94 10.50
C PHE A 140 -0.28 -13.33 9.04
N PHE A 141 0.80 -12.86 8.40
CA PHE A 141 0.98 -13.02 6.97
C PHE A 141 1.88 -14.21 6.62
N ASP A 142 1.37 -15.11 5.77
CA ASP A 142 2.13 -16.23 5.23
C ASP A 142 3.25 -15.76 4.28
N HIS A 143 2.96 -14.70 3.50
CA HIS A 143 3.90 -14.10 2.57
C HIS A 143 3.76 -12.58 2.51
N ILE A 144 4.90 -11.88 2.43
CA ILE A 144 5.00 -10.45 2.20
C ILE A 144 5.69 -10.25 0.85
N ILE A 145 4.98 -9.64 -0.09
CA ILE A 145 5.42 -9.45 -1.47
C ILE A 145 5.61 -7.95 -1.69
N ILE A 146 6.85 -7.54 -1.92
CA ILE A 146 7.24 -6.15 -2.08
C ILE A 146 7.69 -5.92 -3.52
N SER A 147 7.11 -4.94 -4.19
CA SER A 147 7.34 -4.67 -5.61
C SER A 147 8.81 -4.48 -5.97
N GLU A 148 9.60 -3.84 -5.09
CA GLU A 148 11.03 -3.62 -5.30
C GLU A 148 11.81 -4.93 -5.34
N GLU A 149 11.45 -5.94 -4.53
CA GLU A 149 12.08 -7.28 -4.54
C GLU A 149 11.70 -8.09 -5.77
N VAL A 150 10.42 -7.98 -6.19
CA VAL A 150 9.88 -8.74 -7.32
C VAL A 150 10.29 -8.13 -8.66
N GLY A 151 10.59 -6.81 -8.69
CA GLY A 151 10.87 -6.06 -9.90
C GLY A 151 9.62 -5.67 -10.70
N HIS A 152 8.45 -5.92 -10.16
CA HIS A 152 7.14 -5.58 -10.74
C HIS A 152 6.22 -5.01 -9.68
N GLN A 153 5.47 -3.95 -10.02
CA GLN A 153 4.55 -3.28 -9.11
C GLN A 153 3.09 -3.46 -9.54
N LYS A 154 2.15 -3.37 -8.60
CA LYS A 154 0.73 -3.24 -8.93
C LYS A 154 0.50 -2.00 -9.81
N PRO A 155 -0.33 -2.04 -10.85
CA PRO A 155 -1.26 -3.11 -11.25
C PRO A 155 -0.68 -4.17 -12.21
N ALA A 156 0.64 -4.25 -12.39
CA ALA A 156 1.24 -5.19 -13.33
C ALA A 156 0.90 -6.64 -12.97
N ARG A 157 0.59 -7.44 -14.00
CA ARG A 157 0.18 -8.83 -13.85
C ARG A 157 1.23 -9.69 -13.13
N GLU A 158 2.50 -9.40 -13.36
CA GLU A 158 3.65 -10.19 -12.92
C GLU A 158 3.77 -10.27 -11.38
N ILE A 159 3.38 -9.22 -10.65
CA ILE A 159 3.40 -9.27 -9.18
C ILE A 159 2.31 -10.20 -8.64
N PHE A 160 1.16 -10.29 -9.31
CA PHE A 160 0.09 -11.23 -8.96
C PHE A 160 0.47 -12.67 -9.34
N ASP A 161 1.10 -12.89 -10.51
CA ASP A 161 1.63 -14.20 -10.89
C ASP A 161 2.63 -14.70 -9.83
N TYR A 162 3.53 -13.84 -9.34
CA TYR A 162 4.45 -14.15 -8.25
C TYR A 162 3.72 -14.49 -6.95
N ALA A 163 2.67 -13.74 -6.59
CA ALA A 163 1.86 -14.01 -5.41
C ALA A 163 1.18 -15.38 -5.51
N PHE A 164 0.59 -15.70 -6.66
CA PHE A 164 -0.10 -16.96 -6.89
C PHE A 164 0.85 -18.16 -6.81
N GLU A 165 2.06 -18.01 -7.35
CA GLU A 165 3.12 -19.01 -7.23
C GLU A 165 3.50 -19.24 -5.75
N LYS A 166 3.74 -18.18 -4.98
CA LYS A 166 4.12 -18.25 -3.56
C LYS A 166 3.06 -18.95 -2.70
N PHE A 167 1.79 -18.64 -2.95
CA PHE A 167 0.68 -19.25 -2.21
C PHE A 167 0.27 -20.63 -2.74
N GLY A 168 0.78 -21.05 -3.89
CA GLY A 168 0.35 -22.29 -4.57
C GLY A 168 -1.11 -22.22 -5.02
N ILE A 169 -1.58 -21.04 -5.46
CA ILE A 169 -2.97 -20.81 -5.87
C ILE A 169 -3.13 -21.11 -7.35
N THR A 170 -4.22 -21.83 -7.70
CA THR A 170 -4.62 -22.06 -9.09
C THR A 170 -6.03 -21.53 -9.37
N ASP A 171 -6.85 -21.39 -8.34
CA ASP A 171 -8.24 -20.94 -8.43
C ASP A 171 -8.36 -19.47 -8.04
N LYS A 172 -8.55 -18.60 -9.04
CA LYS A 172 -8.67 -17.16 -8.88
C LYS A 172 -9.93 -16.75 -8.10
N SER A 173 -11.01 -17.54 -8.19
CA SER A 173 -12.26 -17.24 -7.49
C SER A 173 -12.16 -17.37 -5.96
N SER A 174 -11.08 -18.00 -5.48
CA SER A 174 -10.79 -18.17 -4.06
C SER A 174 -9.89 -17.07 -3.47
N VAL A 175 -9.61 -16.00 -4.22
CA VAL A 175 -8.70 -14.92 -3.82
C VAL A 175 -9.41 -13.58 -3.81
N LEU A 176 -9.17 -12.81 -2.75
CA LEU A 176 -9.62 -11.43 -2.61
C LEU A 176 -8.40 -10.49 -2.51
N MET A 177 -8.36 -9.42 -3.32
CA MET A 177 -7.42 -8.31 -3.15
C MET A 177 -8.11 -7.18 -2.40
N VAL A 178 -7.54 -6.75 -1.28
CA VAL A 178 -8.00 -5.63 -0.46
C VAL A 178 -7.00 -4.49 -0.53
N GLY A 179 -7.46 -3.29 -0.84
CA GLY A 179 -6.60 -2.10 -0.92
C GLY A 179 -7.40 -0.82 -1.05
N ASP A 180 -6.71 0.33 -0.91
CA ASP A 180 -7.31 1.66 -1.01
C ASP A 180 -7.19 2.30 -2.40
N SER A 181 -6.30 1.78 -3.25
CA SER A 181 -5.99 2.37 -4.55
C SER A 181 -6.81 1.76 -5.69
N LEU A 182 -7.61 2.61 -6.36
CA LEU A 182 -8.33 2.20 -7.56
C LEU A 182 -7.39 1.88 -8.74
N THR A 183 -6.25 2.59 -8.86
CA THR A 183 -5.33 2.48 -10.01
C THR A 183 -4.31 1.36 -9.86
N SER A 184 -4.00 0.95 -8.66
CA SER A 184 -3.03 -0.12 -8.41
C SER A 184 -3.68 -1.41 -7.92
N ASP A 185 -4.40 -1.38 -6.80
CA ASP A 185 -4.96 -2.57 -6.17
C ASP A 185 -6.18 -3.09 -6.92
N MET A 186 -7.18 -2.22 -7.07
CA MET A 186 -8.45 -2.62 -7.67
C MET A 186 -8.27 -2.93 -9.16
N LYS A 187 -7.57 -2.05 -9.87
CA LYS A 187 -7.25 -2.30 -11.29
C LYS A 187 -6.41 -3.56 -11.47
N GLY A 188 -5.40 -3.76 -10.62
CA GLY A 188 -4.54 -4.94 -10.70
C GLY A 188 -5.31 -6.23 -10.47
N GLY A 189 -6.16 -6.28 -9.44
CA GLY A 189 -7.02 -7.42 -9.15
C GLY A 189 -8.06 -7.68 -10.25
N GLU A 190 -8.74 -6.62 -10.74
CA GLU A 190 -9.70 -6.72 -11.85
C GLU A 190 -9.04 -7.27 -13.13
N ASP A 191 -7.92 -6.67 -13.55
CA ASP A 191 -7.17 -7.11 -14.75
C ASP A 191 -6.62 -8.53 -14.58
N TYR A 192 -6.27 -8.92 -13.37
CA TYR A 192 -5.80 -10.26 -13.06
C TYR A 192 -6.94 -11.29 -13.03
N GLY A 193 -8.17 -10.86 -12.77
CA GLY A 193 -9.39 -11.67 -12.72
C GLY A 193 -9.62 -12.32 -11.35
N ILE A 194 -9.33 -11.61 -10.27
CA ILE A 194 -9.67 -11.94 -8.89
C ILE A 194 -10.69 -10.94 -8.34
N ASP A 195 -11.39 -11.31 -7.28
CA ASP A 195 -12.29 -10.38 -6.58
C ASP A 195 -11.47 -9.28 -5.89
N THR A 196 -12.06 -8.07 -5.83
CA THR A 196 -11.43 -6.88 -5.24
C THR A 196 -12.33 -6.24 -4.21
N CYS A 197 -11.74 -5.72 -3.14
CA CYS A 197 -12.43 -4.98 -2.09
C CYS A 197 -11.74 -3.63 -1.91
N TRP A 198 -12.42 -2.57 -2.33
CA TRP A 198 -11.92 -1.21 -2.18
C TRP A 198 -12.20 -0.70 -0.76
N TYR A 199 -11.12 -0.48 -0.01
CA TYR A 199 -11.20 0.19 1.28
C TYR A 199 -11.27 1.70 1.07
N ASN A 200 -12.44 2.29 1.32
CA ASN A 200 -12.76 3.68 1.04
C ASN A 200 -13.37 4.40 2.25
N PRO A 201 -12.61 4.58 3.35
CA PRO A 201 -13.15 5.17 4.59
C PRO A 201 -13.60 6.63 4.46
N SER A 202 -13.16 7.30 3.40
CA SER A 202 -13.50 8.71 3.13
C SER A 202 -14.62 8.89 2.10
N LEU A 203 -15.25 7.81 1.63
CA LEU A 203 -16.32 7.83 0.62
C LEU A 203 -15.91 8.64 -0.62
N LYS A 204 -14.67 8.47 -1.08
CA LYS A 204 -14.19 9.11 -2.31
C LYS A 204 -15.02 8.60 -3.50
N GLU A 205 -15.37 9.50 -4.41
CA GLU A 205 -16.03 9.12 -5.66
C GLU A 205 -15.06 8.34 -6.56
N ASN A 206 -15.53 7.23 -7.12
CA ASN A 206 -14.77 6.51 -8.14
C ASN A 206 -14.85 7.23 -9.49
N THR A 207 -13.81 7.94 -9.84
CA THR A 207 -13.69 8.67 -11.13
C THR A 207 -13.01 7.85 -12.23
N THR A 208 -12.74 6.56 -11.99
CA THR A 208 -12.11 5.64 -12.93
C THR A 208 -13.12 4.71 -13.60
N SER A 209 -12.66 3.89 -14.55
CA SER A 209 -13.49 2.83 -15.14
C SER A 209 -13.43 1.51 -14.36
N VAL A 210 -12.58 1.42 -13.35
CA VAL A 210 -12.37 0.21 -12.53
C VAL A 210 -13.63 -0.07 -11.71
N LYS A 211 -14.01 -1.34 -11.60
CA LYS A 211 -15.21 -1.78 -10.88
C LYS A 211 -14.81 -2.74 -9.76
N PRO A 212 -14.53 -2.23 -8.55
CA PRO A 212 -14.30 -3.11 -7.42
C PRO A 212 -15.49 -4.07 -7.21
N THR A 213 -15.20 -5.32 -6.84
CA THR A 213 -16.26 -6.30 -6.51
C THR A 213 -17.02 -5.86 -5.26
N TYR A 214 -16.28 -5.30 -4.29
CA TYR A 214 -16.81 -4.74 -3.05
C TYR A 214 -16.19 -3.39 -2.75
N GLU A 215 -16.93 -2.58 -1.97
CA GLU A 215 -16.46 -1.34 -1.37
C GLU A 215 -16.82 -1.36 0.11
N VAL A 216 -15.87 -0.98 0.97
CA VAL A 216 -16.04 -0.93 2.43
C VAL A 216 -15.46 0.36 3.00
N GLU A 217 -16.13 0.90 4.01
CA GLU A 217 -15.69 2.08 4.76
C GLU A 217 -14.88 1.71 6.01
N ASN A 218 -15.03 0.47 6.48
CA ASN A 218 -14.39 -0.04 7.68
C ASN A 218 -13.81 -1.42 7.39
N LEU A 219 -12.60 -1.68 7.89
CA LEU A 219 -11.89 -2.94 7.67
C LEU A 219 -12.68 -4.16 8.18
N LEU A 220 -13.44 -4.03 9.26
CA LEU A 220 -14.17 -5.16 9.83
C LEU A 220 -15.35 -5.64 8.97
N GLN A 221 -15.83 -4.81 8.02
CA GLN A 221 -16.84 -5.23 7.03
C GLN A 221 -16.31 -6.33 6.09
N ILE A 222 -14.97 -6.45 5.96
CA ILE A 222 -14.34 -7.52 5.18
C ILE A 222 -14.65 -8.91 5.76
N LEU A 223 -14.91 -9.00 7.07
CA LEU A 223 -15.28 -10.27 7.70
C LEU A 223 -16.60 -10.81 7.14
N GLU A 224 -17.60 -9.95 6.94
CA GLU A 224 -18.87 -10.32 6.33
C GLU A 224 -18.68 -10.80 4.89
N ILE A 225 -17.82 -10.11 4.11
CA ILE A 225 -17.49 -10.48 2.73
C ILE A 225 -16.78 -11.85 2.68
N ALA A 226 -15.89 -12.10 3.63
CA ALA A 226 -15.14 -13.36 3.71
C ALA A 226 -16.00 -14.56 4.16
N GLU A 227 -17.05 -14.32 4.96
CA GLU A 227 -17.93 -15.37 5.49
C GLU A 227 -19.02 -15.80 4.50
N VAL A 228 -19.48 -14.94 3.61
CA VAL A 228 -20.56 -15.24 2.65
C VAL A 228 -20.06 -16.25 1.62
N ALA A 229 -20.23 -17.54 1.95
CA ALA A 229 -20.28 -18.57 0.91
C ALA A 229 -21.54 -18.32 0.08
N GLU A 230 -21.45 -18.30 -1.27
CA GLU A 230 -22.63 -18.24 -2.13
C GLU A 230 -23.64 -19.29 -1.66
N GLU A 231 -24.80 -18.84 -1.17
CA GLU A 231 -25.98 -19.71 -1.13
C GLU A 231 -26.21 -20.15 -2.57
N LYS A 232 -25.92 -21.42 -2.86
CA LYS A 232 -26.37 -22.03 -4.10
C LYS A 232 -27.88 -21.82 -4.13
N VAL A 233 -28.33 -20.92 -4.97
CA VAL A 233 -29.74 -20.83 -5.35
C VAL A 233 -30.08 -22.19 -5.93
N ALA A 234 -30.61 -23.08 -5.10
CA ALA A 234 -31.24 -24.29 -5.54
C ALA A 234 -32.51 -23.87 -6.31
N SER A 235 -32.35 -23.74 -7.62
CA SER A 235 -33.50 -23.63 -8.53
C SER A 235 -34.24 -24.94 -8.46
N PHE A 236 -35.41 -24.92 -7.85
CA PHE A 236 -36.47 -25.94 -7.99
C PHE A 236 -37.13 -25.84 -9.37
#